data_fd832ae4c260a375f574c3d423bdff69
#
_entry.id   fd832ae4c260a375f574c3d423bdff69
#
_cell.length_a   1.000
_cell.length_b   1.000
_cell.length_c   1.000
_cell.angle_alpha   90.00
_cell.angle_beta   90.00
_cell.angle_gamma   90.00
#
_symmetry.space_group_name_H-M   'P 1'
#
loop_
_entity.id
_entity.type
_entity.pdbx_description
1 polymer ?
#
loop_
_entity_poly.entity_id
_entity_poly.type
_entity_poly.pdbx_seq_one_letter_code
_entity_poly.pdbx_strand_id
1 'polypeptide(L)'
;MRFLSVNSDSLLIELGDLQHTMQLYRHLRDAAHPHIREMVPAAATILVYFNPLQITARALIHWIKAQKPSADTQSNHRHIEIEVCYDGPDLPHVAELLNLSVKEVIERHIQAPWQVAFIGFAPGFGYLSRADQPFGSVPRLDSPRKKIQSGSVALAGEYSGIYPKDSPGGWQLIGQTTCKMWDLTREHPALLLPSDQVRFIDVTHRPTRVAVHDVELKTADVAQSELLPVLEVLQAGLQTLIQDEGRKHVAAMGVGAAGAMDRAAYHLANQIVGNRPDAAALEVLNGGVKFKVLAPTVVAVTGAQSNIWVIDRNAVRSRVSGYTALALDPEDMLQIDPPQAGIRNYLAVRGGVATAHVLGSASYDTLAELGPAPLQVHDLICVGNAAVSAVELYAQAPEQLAKAGEVIEIDVVLGPRTDWFEPESIQQFFKQQWQVTHESNRVGLRLKAPHGLKRQIQQELPSEGTCTGALQIPPNGQPVLFMNDHPLTGGYPVLAAVATHDLNKVAQIPPGAFIQFRQFTHVLDLDAE
;
A
#
# COMPACT_ATOMS: atom_id res chain seq x y z
N MET A 1 -10.34 6.74 -24.96
CA MET A 1 -9.82 5.70 -24.07
C MET A 1 -8.45 5.27 -24.59
N ARG A 2 -7.40 5.43 -23.78
CA ARG A 2 -6.02 5.02 -24.06
C ARG A 2 -5.62 3.91 -23.10
N PHE A 3 -4.83 2.94 -23.57
CA PHE A 3 -4.25 1.89 -22.73
C PHE A 3 -2.76 2.16 -22.61
N LEU A 4 -2.27 2.26 -21.39
CA LEU A 4 -0.89 2.57 -21.10
C LEU A 4 -0.25 1.40 -20.35
N SER A 5 0.94 1.00 -20.77
CA SER A 5 1.71 -0.03 -20.08
C SER A 5 2.17 0.50 -18.72
N VAL A 6 2.03 -0.31 -17.68
CA VAL A 6 2.57 -0.03 -16.34
C VAL A 6 3.61 -1.09 -15.97
N ASN A 7 3.22 -2.37 -16.01
CA ASN A 7 4.11 -3.49 -15.76
C ASN A 7 3.60 -4.74 -16.53
N SER A 8 4.29 -5.85 -16.41
CA SER A 8 3.92 -7.12 -17.07
C SER A 8 2.55 -7.67 -16.67
N ASP A 9 2.04 -7.28 -15.51
CA ASP A 9 0.77 -7.74 -14.90
C ASP A 9 -0.22 -6.61 -14.63
N SER A 10 0.06 -5.41 -15.15
CA SER A 10 -0.80 -4.24 -14.91
C SER A 10 -0.79 -3.27 -16.09
N LEU A 11 -1.95 -2.67 -16.35
CA LEU A 11 -2.15 -1.63 -17.35
C LEU A 11 -3.01 -0.49 -16.78
N LEU A 12 -2.78 0.71 -17.29
CA LEU A 12 -3.57 1.89 -16.94
C LEU A 12 -4.50 2.22 -18.10
N ILE A 13 -5.80 2.30 -17.81
CA ILE A 13 -6.80 2.76 -18.76
C ILE A 13 -7.00 4.26 -18.52
N GLU A 14 -6.66 5.09 -19.48
CA GLU A 14 -6.91 6.51 -19.42
C GLU A 14 -8.20 6.87 -20.14
N LEU A 15 -9.05 7.65 -19.47
CA LEU A 15 -10.33 8.14 -19.94
C LEU A 15 -10.35 9.67 -19.96
N GLY A 16 -11.38 10.27 -20.55
CA GLY A 16 -11.43 11.72 -20.70
C GLY A 16 -11.80 12.47 -19.41
N ASP A 17 -12.58 11.82 -18.54
CA ASP A 17 -13.11 12.44 -17.33
C ASP A 17 -13.55 11.39 -16.30
N LEU A 18 -13.92 11.89 -15.12
CA LEU A 18 -14.37 11.06 -14.00
C LEU A 18 -15.65 10.28 -14.31
N GLN A 19 -16.61 10.87 -15.04
CA GLN A 19 -17.88 10.23 -15.32
C GLN A 19 -17.69 8.96 -16.17
N HIS A 20 -16.93 9.05 -17.25
CA HIS A 20 -16.57 7.89 -18.08
C HIS A 20 -15.76 6.86 -17.31
N THR A 21 -14.83 7.33 -16.46
CA THR A 21 -14.02 6.46 -15.60
C THR A 21 -14.90 5.61 -14.69
N MET A 22 -15.83 6.24 -13.98
CA MET A 22 -16.70 5.53 -13.05
C MET A 22 -17.75 4.66 -13.73
N GLN A 23 -18.20 5.03 -14.93
CA GLN A 23 -19.09 4.17 -15.74
C GLN A 23 -18.36 2.90 -16.17
N LEU A 24 -17.14 3.02 -16.70
CA LEU A 24 -16.35 1.86 -17.12
C LEU A 24 -15.96 0.99 -15.91
N TYR A 25 -15.51 1.61 -14.81
CA TYR A 25 -15.15 0.87 -13.59
C TYR A 25 -16.30 0.00 -13.08
N ARG A 26 -17.51 0.56 -12.96
CA ARG A 26 -18.70 -0.19 -12.54
C ARG A 26 -18.98 -1.35 -13.48
N HIS A 27 -18.93 -1.10 -14.78
CA HIS A 27 -19.19 -2.11 -15.78
C HIS A 27 -18.19 -3.26 -15.75
N LEU A 28 -16.89 -2.96 -15.63
CA LEU A 28 -15.85 -3.97 -15.52
C LEU A 28 -15.94 -4.77 -14.21
N ARG A 29 -16.31 -4.11 -13.10
CA ARG A 29 -16.55 -4.75 -11.81
C ARG A 29 -17.71 -5.74 -11.89
N ASP A 30 -18.84 -5.30 -12.47
CA ASP A 30 -20.05 -6.11 -12.57
C ASP A 30 -19.89 -7.26 -13.58
N ALA A 31 -19.09 -7.06 -14.64
CA ALA A 31 -18.70 -8.10 -15.59
C ALA A 31 -17.73 -9.16 -15.01
N ALA A 32 -17.05 -8.84 -13.92
CA ALA A 32 -16.26 -9.75 -13.08
C ALA A 32 -15.37 -10.72 -13.87
N HIS A 33 -14.44 -10.18 -14.70
CA HIS A 33 -13.54 -11.02 -15.50
C HIS A 33 -12.61 -11.85 -14.59
N PRO A 34 -12.55 -13.20 -14.74
CA PRO A 34 -11.87 -14.09 -13.79
C PRO A 34 -10.35 -13.89 -13.69
N HIS A 35 -9.74 -13.26 -14.68
CA HIS A 35 -8.30 -13.01 -14.71
C HIS A 35 -7.91 -11.57 -14.32
N ILE A 36 -8.88 -10.70 -14.02
CA ILE A 36 -8.63 -9.42 -13.35
C ILE A 36 -8.51 -9.69 -11.85
N ARG A 37 -7.36 -9.31 -11.28
CA ARG A 37 -7.08 -9.51 -9.85
C ARG A 37 -7.60 -8.36 -9.00
N GLU A 38 -7.41 -7.13 -9.49
CA GLU A 38 -7.76 -5.91 -8.76
C GLU A 38 -7.93 -4.76 -9.75
N MET A 39 -8.73 -3.76 -9.38
CA MET A 39 -8.89 -2.52 -10.13
C MET A 39 -8.86 -1.33 -9.18
N VAL A 40 -8.09 -0.30 -9.53
CA VAL A 40 -7.98 0.94 -8.76
C VAL A 40 -8.51 2.09 -9.62
N PRO A 41 -9.74 2.55 -9.41
CA PRO A 41 -10.25 3.74 -10.09
C PRO A 41 -9.64 5.01 -9.47
N ALA A 42 -9.46 6.03 -10.31
CA ALA A 42 -8.97 7.34 -9.91
C ALA A 42 -9.68 8.45 -10.70
N ALA A 43 -9.14 9.66 -10.76
CA ALA A 43 -9.82 10.83 -11.35
C ALA A 43 -10.22 10.64 -12.83
N ALA A 44 -9.28 10.15 -13.65
CA ALA A 44 -9.52 9.93 -15.09
C ALA A 44 -8.91 8.61 -15.59
N THR A 45 -8.56 7.71 -14.67
CA THR A 45 -7.88 6.45 -14.99
C THR A 45 -8.40 5.28 -14.17
N ILE A 46 -8.22 4.06 -14.71
CA ILE A 46 -8.41 2.80 -13.97
C ILE A 46 -7.12 2.00 -14.12
N LEU A 47 -6.43 1.74 -13.01
CA LEU A 47 -5.34 0.78 -13.00
C LEU A 47 -5.93 -0.63 -12.86
N VAL A 48 -5.56 -1.53 -13.77
CA VAL A 48 -6.06 -2.91 -13.81
C VAL A 48 -4.91 -3.86 -13.62
N TYR A 49 -4.98 -4.69 -12.58
CA TYR A 49 -4.09 -5.81 -12.35
C TYR A 49 -4.70 -7.08 -12.91
N PHE A 50 -3.92 -7.83 -13.66
CA PHE A 50 -4.38 -9.08 -14.28
C PHE A 50 -3.36 -10.22 -14.10
N ASN A 51 -3.77 -11.44 -14.42
CA ASN A 51 -2.88 -12.60 -14.39
C ASN A 51 -2.27 -12.86 -15.77
N PRO A 52 -1.00 -12.47 -16.03
CA PRO A 52 -0.38 -12.59 -17.34
C PRO A 52 -0.14 -14.05 -17.79
N LEU A 53 -0.20 -15.01 -16.87
CA LEU A 53 -0.12 -16.44 -17.19
C LEU A 53 -1.44 -17.01 -17.75
N GLN A 54 -2.54 -16.30 -17.60
CA GLN A 54 -3.88 -16.75 -18.02
C GLN A 54 -4.52 -15.88 -19.09
N ILE A 55 -4.15 -14.61 -19.16
CA ILE A 55 -4.61 -13.69 -20.20
C ILE A 55 -3.50 -12.73 -20.61
N THR A 56 -3.34 -12.52 -21.92
CA THR A 56 -2.43 -11.49 -22.42
C THR A 56 -3.06 -10.09 -22.27
N ALA A 57 -2.22 -9.06 -22.14
CA ALA A 57 -2.72 -7.67 -22.09
C ALA A 57 -3.56 -7.33 -23.32
N ARG A 58 -3.16 -7.78 -24.51
CA ARG A 58 -3.91 -7.58 -25.77
C ARG A 58 -5.32 -8.19 -25.72
N ALA A 59 -5.44 -9.43 -25.24
CA ALA A 59 -6.74 -10.10 -25.10
C ALA A 59 -7.61 -9.38 -24.06
N LEU A 60 -7.01 -8.94 -22.94
CA LEU A 60 -7.71 -8.16 -21.92
C LEU A 60 -8.20 -6.82 -22.47
N ILE A 61 -7.37 -6.08 -23.22
CA ILE A 61 -7.75 -4.82 -23.87
C ILE A 61 -8.89 -5.04 -24.85
N HIS A 62 -8.82 -6.11 -25.67
CA HIS A 62 -9.91 -6.44 -26.59
C HIS A 62 -11.22 -6.71 -25.85
N TRP A 63 -11.15 -7.48 -24.75
CA TRP A 63 -12.32 -7.74 -23.90
C TRP A 63 -12.86 -6.45 -23.31
N ILE A 64 -12.03 -5.56 -22.76
CA ILE A 64 -12.44 -4.25 -22.19
C ILE A 64 -13.10 -3.38 -23.27
N LYS A 65 -12.53 -3.29 -24.47
CA LYS A 65 -13.09 -2.52 -25.60
C LYS A 65 -14.45 -3.05 -26.06
N ALA A 66 -14.68 -4.36 -25.92
CA ALA A 66 -15.94 -4.99 -26.29
C ALA A 66 -17.05 -4.73 -25.27
N GLN A 67 -16.70 -4.31 -24.05
CA GLN A 67 -17.69 -3.95 -23.02
C GLN A 67 -18.37 -2.63 -23.40
N LYS A 68 -19.64 -2.69 -23.74
CA LYS A 68 -20.46 -1.48 -23.99
C LYS A 68 -21.07 -1.03 -22.67
N PRO A 69 -20.80 0.19 -22.20
CA PRO A 69 -21.50 0.72 -21.04
C PRO A 69 -22.99 0.70 -21.29
N SER A 70 -23.75 -0.04 -20.49
CA SER A 70 -25.19 0.02 -20.52
C SER A 70 -25.63 1.36 -19.92
N ALA A 71 -26.50 2.08 -20.65
CA ALA A 71 -27.02 3.37 -20.19
C ALA A 71 -27.98 3.24 -18.97
N ASP A 72 -28.40 2.01 -18.64
CA ASP A 72 -29.42 1.71 -17.63
C ASP A 72 -28.98 0.62 -16.66
N THR A 73 -28.04 0.91 -15.80
CA THR A 73 -27.98 0.21 -14.53
C THR A 73 -28.51 1.15 -13.46
N GLN A 74 -29.75 0.99 -13.06
CA GLN A 74 -30.26 1.45 -11.76
C GLN A 74 -29.42 0.74 -10.69
N SER A 75 -28.24 1.27 -10.42
CA SER A 75 -27.42 0.80 -9.32
C SER A 75 -28.15 1.17 -8.04
N ASN A 76 -28.38 0.20 -7.17
CA ASN A 76 -28.84 0.41 -5.81
C ASN A 76 -27.74 1.21 -5.08
N HIS A 77 -27.79 2.54 -5.19
CA HIS A 77 -26.88 3.43 -4.48
C HIS A 77 -27.27 3.45 -3.00
N ARG A 78 -26.32 3.22 -2.12
CA ARG A 78 -26.54 3.51 -0.70
C ARG A 78 -26.61 5.02 -0.53
N HIS A 79 -27.56 5.47 0.27
CA HIS A 79 -27.70 6.87 0.67
C HIS A 79 -27.18 7.01 2.09
N ILE A 80 -26.17 7.86 2.28
CA ILE A 80 -25.49 8.05 3.55
C ILE A 80 -25.61 9.52 3.94
N GLU A 81 -26.16 9.78 5.11
CA GLU A 81 -26.23 11.12 5.68
C GLU A 81 -25.06 11.33 6.64
N ILE A 82 -24.39 12.48 6.51
CA ILE A 82 -23.24 12.85 7.33
C ILE A 82 -23.47 14.22 7.93
N GLU A 83 -23.57 14.27 9.24
CA GLU A 83 -23.68 15.53 10.00
C GLU A 83 -22.32 16.23 10.03
N VAL A 84 -22.31 17.54 9.73
CA VAL A 84 -21.11 18.37 9.66
C VAL A 84 -21.31 19.66 10.44
N CYS A 85 -20.36 19.97 11.32
CA CYS A 85 -20.20 21.29 11.92
C CYS A 85 -19.28 22.11 11.01
N TYR A 86 -19.80 23.21 10.44
CA TYR A 86 -19.06 24.05 9.49
C TYR A 86 -18.28 25.15 10.25
N ASP A 87 -17.24 24.75 10.96
CA ASP A 87 -16.32 25.58 11.74
C ASP A 87 -14.86 25.47 11.28
N GLY A 88 -14.65 24.94 10.05
CA GLY A 88 -13.33 24.69 9.52
C GLY A 88 -12.52 25.99 9.36
N PRO A 89 -11.20 25.94 9.66
CA PRO A 89 -10.33 27.12 9.67
C PRO A 89 -10.18 27.79 8.31
N ASP A 90 -10.42 27.05 7.22
CA ASP A 90 -10.27 27.58 5.85
C ASP A 90 -11.61 28.00 5.22
N LEU A 91 -12.73 27.80 5.91
CA LEU A 91 -14.06 28.12 5.37
C LEU A 91 -14.18 29.60 4.95
N PRO A 92 -13.69 30.60 5.72
CA PRO A 92 -13.68 31.99 5.27
C PRO A 92 -12.81 32.21 4.04
N HIS A 93 -11.66 31.56 3.97
CA HIS A 93 -10.75 31.67 2.81
C HIS A 93 -11.34 31.05 1.55
N VAL A 94 -12.01 29.89 1.67
CA VAL A 94 -12.74 29.28 0.55
C VAL A 94 -13.86 30.19 0.05
N ALA A 95 -14.58 30.85 0.95
CA ALA A 95 -15.61 31.82 0.59
C ALA A 95 -15.02 32.99 -0.22
N GLU A 96 -13.89 33.55 0.23
CA GLU A 96 -13.15 34.60 -0.48
C GLU A 96 -12.67 34.14 -1.87
N LEU A 97 -12.01 32.98 -1.96
CA LEU A 97 -11.52 32.39 -3.21
C LEU A 97 -12.63 32.23 -4.26
N LEU A 98 -13.82 31.86 -3.82
CA LEU A 98 -14.97 31.60 -4.68
C LEU A 98 -15.85 32.85 -4.90
N ASN A 99 -15.51 33.99 -4.28
CA ASN A 99 -16.34 35.19 -4.25
C ASN A 99 -17.79 34.92 -3.78
N LEU A 100 -17.91 34.13 -2.70
CA LEU A 100 -19.16 33.75 -2.06
C LEU A 100 -19.15 34.18 -0.58
N SER A 101 -20.32 34.26 0.05
CA SER A 101 -20.39 34.31 1.51
C SER A 101 -20.16 32.90 2.10
N VAL A 102 -19.73 32.85 3.36
CA VAL A 102 -19.60 31.58 4.11
C VAL A 102 -20.92 30.78 4.08
N LYS A 103 -22.04 31.48 4.24
CA LYS A 103 -23.37 30.87 4.18
C LYS A 103 -23.65 30.20 2.83
N GLU A 104 -23.32 30.87 1.73
CA GLU A 104 -23.49 30.31 0.38
C GLU A 104 -22.57 29.09 0.12
N VAL A 105 -21.37 29.08 0.67
CA VAL A 105 -20.49 27.88 0.59
C VAL A 105 -21.15 26.71 1.28
N ILE A 106 -21.66 26.90 2.50
CA ILE A 106 -22.36 25.84 3.26
C ILE A 106 -23.60 25.39 2.50
N GLU A 107 -24.47 26.31 2.08
CA GLU A 107 -25.68 25.99 1.33
C GLU A 107 -25.39 25.19 0.06
N ARG A 108 -24.38 25.56 -0.73
CA ARG A 108 -23.96 24.80 -1.91
C ARG A 108 -23.44 23.40 -1.57
N HIS A 109 -22.73 23.26 -0.45
CA HIS A 109 -22.18 21.96 -0.03
C HIS A 109 -23.30 20.98 0.38
N ILE A 110 -24.37 21.44 1.04
CA ILE A 110 -25.50 20.61 1.51
C ILE A 110 -26.66 20.49 0.53
N GLN A 111 -26.74 21.33 -0.50
CA GLN A 111 -27.91 21.49 -1.39
C GLN A 111 -28.31 20.19 -2.09
N ALA A 112 -27.34 19.38 -2.52
CA ALA A 112 -27.59 18.15 -3.27
C ALA A 112 -26.62 17.04 -2.85
N PRO A 113 -26.96 15.77 -3.06
CA PRO A 113 -26.08 14.66 -2.75
C PRO A 113 -24.79 14.70 -3.56
N TRP A 114 -23.70 14.31 -2.91
CA TRP A 114 -22.41 14.04 -3.53
C TRP A 114 -22.30 12.56 -3.84
N GLN A 115 -21.65 12.19 -4.94
CA GLN A 115 -21.36 10.81 -5.27
C GLN A 115 -19.91 10.50 -4.87
N VAL A 116 -19.69 9.35 -4.22
CA VAL A 116 -18.35 8.82 -4.00
C VAL A 116 -17.78 8.38 -5.35
N ALA A 117 -16.81 9.12 -5.86
CA ALA A 117 -16.16 8.81 -7.11
C ALA A 117 -15.23 7.60 -6.94
N PHE A 118 -14.26 7.71 -6.06
CA PHE A 118 -13.33 6.64 -5.73
C PHE A 118 -12.82 6.80 -4.29
N ILE A 119 -12.14 5.78 -3.79
CA ILE A 119 -11.46 5.80 -2.50
C ILE A 119 -9.94 5.79 -2.76
N GLY A 120 -9.20 6.67 -2.11
CA GLY A 120 -7.75 6.77 -2.28
C GLY A 120 -7.09 7.54 -1.15
N PHE A 121 -5.80 7.83 -1.23
CA PHE A 121 -5.03 8.53 -0.21
C PHE A 121 -4.85 7.72 1.09
N ALA A 122 -5.95 7.29 1.72
CA ALA A 122 -5.95 6.52 2.98
C ALA A 122 -7.18 5.60 3.02
N PRO A 123 -7.17 4.52 3.84
CA PRO A 123 -8.35 3.67 4.06
C PRO A 123 -9.58 4.49 4.43
N GLY A 124 -10.66 4.34 3.64
CA GLY A 124 -11.91 5.05 3.85
C GLY A 124 -11.93 6.54 3.45
N PHE A 125 -10.87 7.08 2.82
CA PHE A 125 -10.89 8.44 2.30
C PHE A 125 -11.62 8.49 0.95
N GLY A 126 -12.88 8.93 0.97
CA GLY A 126 -13.71 9.10 -0.23
C GLY A 126 -13.48 10.43 -0.93
N TYR A 127 -13.22 10.36 -2.24
CA TYR A 127 -13.28 11.53 -3.12
C TYR A 127 -14.72 11.69 -3.60
N LEU A 128 -15.40 12.71 -3.08
CA LEU A 128 -16.80 13.00 -3.38
C LEU A 128 -16.91 14.03 -4.50
N SER A 129 -17.67 13.75 -5.52
CA SER A 129 -17.88 14.65 -6.66
C SER A 129 -19.36 14.91 -6.92
N ARG A 130 -19.66 16.00 -7.62
CA ARG A 130 -21.00 16.33 -8.11
C ARG A 130 -20.92 16.78 -9.57
N ALA A 131 -21.90 16.37 -10.37
CA ALA A 131 -21.92 16.70 -11.80
C ALA A 131 -22.03 18.21 -12.09
N ASP A 132 -22.65 18.98 -11.19
CA ASP A 132 -22.81 20.43 -11.29
C ASP A 132 -21.58 21.21 -10.80
N GLN A 133 -20.53 20.54 -10.27
CA GLN A 133 -19.28 21.12 -9.78
C GLN A 133 -19.49 22.43 -9.01
N PRO A 134 -20.19 22.42 -7.84
CA PRO A 134 -20.72 23.61 -7.18
C PRO A 134 -19.67 24.66 -6.77
N PHE A 135 -18.40 24.25 -6.75
CA PHE A 135 -17.27 25.10 -6.37
C PHE A 135 -16.24 25.28 -7.50
N GLY A 136 -16.46 24.66 -8.68
CA GLY A 136 -15.42 24.59 -9.71
C GLY A 136 -14.18 23.87 -9.20
N SER A 137 -13.00 24.50 -9.33
CA SER A 137 -11.74 23.97 -8.84
C SER A 137 -11.20 24.77 -7.66
N VAL A 138 -11.27 24.22 -6.45
CA VAL A 138 -10.71 24.83 -5.23
C VAL A 138 -9.22 24.50 -5.13
N PRO A 139 -8.30 25.48 -5.10
CA PRO A 139 -6.87 25.21 -5.01
C PRO A 139 -6.52 24.58 -3.64
N ARG A 140 -5.52 23.68 -3.65
CA ARG A 140 -4.91 23.20 -2.40
C ARG A 140 -4.11 24.31 -1.74
N LEU A 141 -3.77 24.11 -0.47
CA LEU A 141 -2.84 24.98 0.24
C LEU A 141 -1.44 24.89 -0.43
N ASP A 142 -0.74 26.00 -0.56
CA ASP A 142 0.63 26.07 -1.08
C ASP A 142 1.61 25.20 -0.24
N SER A 143 1.37 25.15 1.06
CA SER A 143 2.13 24.30 1.99
C SER A 143 1.17 23.36 2.75
N PRO A 144 1.28 22.04 2.55
CA PRO A 144 0.45 21.08 3.27
C PRO A 144 0.63 21.17 4.78
N ARG A 145 -0.45 21.02 5.53
CA ARG A 145 -0.41 20.87 6.99
C ARG A 145 0.28 19.57 7.37
N LYS A 146 1.09 19.62 8.42
CA LYS A 146 1.74 18.43 8.99
C LYS A 146 0.72 17.46 9.61
N LYS A 147 -0.39 18.00 10.12
CA LYS A 147 -1.45 17.23 10.78
C LYS A 147 -2.81 17.85 10.49
N ILE A 148 -3.73 17.07 9.96
CA ILE A 148 -5.16 17.31 9.84
C ILE A 148 -5.85 16.25 10.71
N GLN A 149 -6.83 16.66 11.50
CA GLN A 149 -7.54 15.75 12.40
C GLN A 149 -8.52 14.85 11.66
N SER A 150 -8.71 13.63 12.20
CA SER A 150 -9.78 12.73 11.77
C SER A 150 -11.15 13.44 11.85
N GLY A 151 -12.02 13.18 10.87
CA GLY A 151 -13.33 13.82 10.76
C GLY A 151 -13.33 15.19 10.10
N SER A 152 -12.16 15.77 9.75
CA SER A 152 -12.11 17.04 9.01
C SER A 152 -12.74 16.90 7.63
N VAL A 153 -13.72 17.76 7.33
CA VAL A 153 -14.39 17.88 6.02
C VAL A 153 -13.68 18.94 5.20
N ALA A 154 -13.33 18.63 3.96
CA ALA A 154 -12.44 19.47 3.18
C ALA A 154 -12.80 19.51 1.68
N LEU A 155 -12.32 20.56 1.00
CA LEU A 155 -12.44 20.76 -0.44
C LEU A 155 -11.05 20.85 -1.09
N ALA A 156 -10.90 20.24 -2.27
CA ALA A 156 -9.76 20.45 -3.17
C ALA A 156 -10.11 20.01 -4.59
N GLY A 157 -9.66 20.79 -5.59
CA GLY A 157 -10.09 20.59 -6.97
C GLY A 157 -11.63 20.64 -7.05
N GLU A 158 -12.22 19.67 -7.71
CA GLU A 158 -13.67 19.50 -7.82
C GLU A 158 -14.26 18.60 -6.73
N TYR A 159 -13.45 18.18 -5.76
CA TYR A 159 -13.82 17.17 -4.77
C TYR A 159 -14.12 17.75 -3.39
N SER A 160 -15.06 17.11 -2.70
CA SER A 160 -15.17 17.14 -1.24
C SER A 160 -14.63 15.82 -0.67
N GLY A 161 -14.18 15.83 0.58
CA GLY A 161 -13.66 14.62 1.24
C GLY A 161 -13.64 14.77 2.76
N ILE A 162 -13.54 13.62 3.44
CA ILE A 162 -13.48 13.56 4.90
C ILE A 162 -12.26 12.74 5.30
N TYR A 163 -11.39 13.32 6.13
CA TYR A 163 -10.19 12.64 6.62
C TYR A 163 -10.55 11.51 7.59
N PRO A 164 -10.23 10.23 7.29
CA PRO A 164 -10.58 9.09 8.13
C PRO A 164 -9.72 8.96 9.38
N LYS A 165 -8.49 9.48 9.33
CA LYS A 165 -7.51 9.48 10.44
C LYS A 165 -6.67 10.75 10.41
N ASP A 166 -5.95 11.00 11.51
CA ASP A 166 -4.95 12.06 11.58
C ASP A 166 -3.89 11.86 10.49
N SER A 167 -3.70 12.84 9.61
CA SER A 167 -2.76 12.72 8.48
C SER A 167 -2.30 14.09 7.99
N PRO A 168 -1.13 14.20 7.33
CA PRO A 168 -0.77 15.42 6.63
C PRO A 168 -1.69 15.65 5.42
N GLY A 169 -1.89 16.92 5.02
CA GLY A 169 -2.69 17.21 3.83
C GLY A 169 -2.78 18.68 3.50
N GLY A 170 -3.12 18.97 2.24
CA GLY A 170 -3.21 20.34 1.71
C GLY A 170 -4.62 20.75 1.29
N TRP A 171 -5.67 20.00 1.65
CA TRP A 171 -7.04 20.38 1.33
C TRP A 171 -7.55 21.49 2.23
N GLN A 172 -8.48 22.31 1.72
CA GLN A 172 -9.10 23.43 2.44
C GLN A 172 -10.16 22.90 3.40
N LEU A 173 -9.94 23.06 4.70
CA LEU A 173 -10.82 22.53 5.75
C LEU A 173 -12.04 23.45 5.96
N ILE A 174 -13.24 22.94 5.67
CA ILE A 174 -14.49 23.70 5.76
C ILE A 174 -15.35 23.33 6.97
N GLY A 175 -15.07 22.21 7.62
CA GLY A 175 -15.84 21.76 8.79
C GLY A 175 -15.31 20.43 9.34
N GLN A 176 -16.06 19.85 10.25
CA GLN A 176 -15.74 18.54 10.82
C GLN A 176 -16.99 17.73 11.15
N THR A 177 -16.82 16.41 11.18
CA THR A 177 -17.85 15.44 11.52
C THR A 177 -17.34 14.46 12.58
N THR A 178 -18.25 13.94 13.40
CA THR A 178 -17.97 12.85 14.35
C THR A 178 -18.16 11.46 13.71
N CYS A 179 -18.64 11.39 12.46
CA CYS A 179 -18.78 10.12 11.74
C CYS A 179 -17.42 9.48 11.52
N LYS A 180 -17.24 8.25 11.99
CA LYS A 180 -16.04 7.46 11.71
C LYS A 180 -16.08 6.99 10.25
N MET A 181 -15.17 7.46 9.41
CA MET A 181 -15.05 7.03 8.00
C MET A 181 -14.50 5.62 7.88
N TRP A 182 -13.70 5.19 8.87
CA TRP A 182 -13.09 3.87 8.95
C TRP A 182 -13.36 3.23 10.31
N ASP A 183 -13.87 1.99 10.32
CA ASP A 183 -14.16 1.24 11.54
C ASP A 183 -14.15 -0.27 11.26
N LEU A 184 -13.13 -0.98 11.77
CA LEU A 184 -12.95 -2.42 11.58
C LEU A 184 -14.04 -3.28 12.24
N THR A 185 -14.89 -2.71 13.08
CA THR A 185 -16.02 -3.44 13.69
C THR A 185 -17.22 -3.60 12.75
N ARG A 186 -17.21 -2.88 11.62
CA ARG A 186 -18.26 -2.98 10.59
C ARG A 186 -17.98 -4.14 9.64
N GLU A 187 -19.02 -4.68 9.05
CA GLU A 187 -18.92 -5.65 7.93
C GLU A 187 -18.11 -5.07 6.77
N HIS A 188 -18.36 -3.79 6.43
CA HIS A 188 -17.52 -3.00 5.53
C HIS A 188 -16.83 -1.90 6.33
N PRO A 189 -15.54 -2.02 6.65
CA PRO A 189 -14.81 -1.05 7.45
C PRO A 189 -14.87 0.38 6.93
N ALA A 190 -14.81 0.58 5.60
CA ALA A 190 -15.04 1.87 4.99
C ALA A 190 -16.55 2.24 5.05
N LEU A 191 -16.88 3.38 5.64
CA LEU A 191 -18.25 3.90 5.64
C LEU A 191 -18.73 4.15 4.21
N LEU A 192 -17.86 4.71 3.39
CA LEU A 192 -18.12 5.09 2.01
C LEU A 192 -17.48 4.07 1.05
N LEU A 193 -18.23 3.71 -0.01
CA LEU A 193 -17.74 2.90 -1.11
C LEU A 193 -17.97 3.63 -2.44
N PRO A 194 -17.21 3.33 -3.50
CA PRO A 194 -17.43 3.93 -4.81
C PRO A 194 -18.87 3.79 -5.29
N SER A 195 -19.45 4.87 -5.77
CA SER A 195 -20.85 5.03 -6.22
C SER A 195 -21.88 5.33 -5.12
N ASP A 196 -21.56 5.29 -3.84
CA ASP A 196 -22.47 5.73 -2.78
C ASP A 196 -22.86 7.21 -2.96
N GLN A 197 -24.04 7.58 -2.49
CA GLN A 197 -24.51 8.96 -2.44
C GLN A 197 -24.43 9.48 -1.00
N VAL A 198 -23.75 10.61 -0.83
CA VAL A 198 -23.54 11.25 0.46
C VAL A 198 -24.29 12.56 0.52
N ARG A 199 -25.14 12.73 1.52
CA ARG A 199 -25.81 13.99 1.84
C ARG A 199 -25.23 14.58 3.11
N PHE A 200 -24.69 15.78 3.01
CA PHE A 200 -24.22 16.51 4.18
C PHE A 200 -25.39 17.25 4.87
N ILE A 201 -25.38 17.25 6.19
CA ILE A 201 -26.38 17.90 7.04
C ILE A 201 -25.65 18.89 7.94
N ASP A 202 -26.03 20.17 7.86
CA ASP A 202 -25.47 21.20 8.72
C ASP A 202 -26.01 21.06 10.15
N VAL A 203 -25.11 20.87 11.11
CA VAL A 203 -25.39 20.80 12.55
C VAL A 203 -24.65 21.88 13.36
N THR A 204 -24.07 22.89 12.70
CA THR A 204 -23.25 23.94 13.33
C THR A 204 -23.93 24.61 14.53
N HIS A 205 -25.26 24.74 14.49
CA HIS A 205 -26.05 25.37 15.57
C HIS A 205 -26.80 24.37 16.45
N ARG A 206 -26.55 23.06 16.31
CA ARG A 206 -27.16 22.04 17.19
C ARG A 206 -26.24 21.75 18.37
N PRO A 207 -26.76 21.61 19.62
CA PRO A 207 -25.93 21.18 20.72
C PRO A 207 -25.35 19.80 20.41
N THR A 208 -24.03 19.71 20.34
CA THR A 208 -23.31 18.47 20.04
C THR A 208 -23.53 17.48 21.20
N ARG A 209 -24.28 16.41 20.96
CA ARG A 209 -24.23 15.22 21.82
C ARG A 209 -22.96 14.46 21.46
N VAL A 210 -21.93 14.59 22.27
CA VAL A 210 -20.75 13.73 22.18
C VAL A 210 -21.18 12.32 22.61
N ALA A 211 -21.53 11.49 21.65
CA ALA A 211 -21.65 10.06 21.87
C ALA A 211 -20.23 9.48 21.88
N VAL A 212 -19.62 9.44 23.04
CA VAL A 212 -18.40 8.64 23.26
C VAL A 212 -18.88 7.18 23.25
N HIS A 213 -18.78 6.54 22.11
CA HIS A 213 -18.85 5.08 22.02
C HIS A 213 -17.40 4.56 21.97
N ASP A 214 -16.82 4.37 23.17
CA ASP A 214 -15.70 3.45 23.32
C ASP A 214 -16.26 2.03 23.09
N VAL A 215 -16.25 1.60 21.84
CA VAL A 215 -16.45 0.18 21.50
C VAL A 215 -15.06 -0.44 21.55
N GLU A 216 -14.80 -1.23 22.59
CA GLU A 216 -13.67 -2.14 22.60
C GLU A 216 -13.67 -2.94 21.29
N LEU A 217 -12.56 -2.88 20.56
CA LEU A 217 -12.32 -3.67 19.37
C LEU A 217 -12.51 -5.15 19.75
N LYS A 218 -13.61 -5.74 19.34
CA LYS A 218 -13.69 -7.19 19.23
C LYS A 218 -12.82 -7.57 18.03
N THR A 219 -11.51 -7.72 18.29
CA THR A 219 -10.68 -8.55 17.43
C THR A 219 -11.41 -9.88 17.30
N ALA A 220 -11.58 -10.38 16.07
CA ALA A 220 -12.11 -11.71 15.87
C ALA A 220 -11.24 -12.66 16.69
N ASP A 221 -11.79 -13.16 17.79
CA ASP A 221 -11.11 -14.06 18.70
C ASP A 221 -10.73 -15.32 17.90
N VAL A 222 -9.48 -15.39 17.50
CA VAL A 222 -8.83 -16.70 17.45
C VAL A 222 -8.91 -17.17 18.90
N ALA A 223 -9.62 -18.25 19.17
CA ALA A 223 -9.80 -18.77 20.52
C ALA A 223 -8.41 -18.86 21.16
N GLN A 224 -8.06 -17.89 22.00
CA GLN A 224 -6.74 -17.74 22.62
C GLN A 224 -6.35 -18.95 23.48
N SER A 225 -7.32 -19.83 23.78
CA SER A 225 -7.14 -20.98 24.65
C SER A 225 -6.35 -22.17 24.04
N GLU A 226 -6.02 -22.14 22.72
CA GLU A 226 -5.33 -23.25 22.03
C GLU A 226 -4.00 -22.86 21.38
N LEU A 227 -3.58 -21.59 21.45
CA LEU A 227 -2.34 -21.15 20.83
C LEU A 227 -1.13 -21.46 21.72
N LEU A 228 -0.15 -22.18 21.16
CA LEU A 228 1.09 -22.53 21.84
C LEU A 228 2.12 -21.39 21.63
N PRO A 229 2.53 -20.65 22.69
CA PRO A 229 3.63 -19.70 22.59
C PRO A 229 4.95 -20.48 22.46
N VAL A 230 5.69 -20.19 21.40
CA VAL A 230 6.95 -20.88 21.10
C VAL A 230 8.17 -19.99 21.19
N LEU A 231 8.02 -18.68 20.98
CA LEU A 231 9.10 -17.70 21.12
C LEU A 231 8.63 -16.48 21.93
N GLU A 232 9.53 -15.93 22.75
CA GLU A 232 9.40 -14.62 23.40
C GLU A 232 10.40 -13.64 22.79
N VAL A 233 9.98 -12.43 22.48
CA VAL A 233 10.83 -11.37 21.95
C VAL A 233 11.68 -10.78 23.09
N LEU A 234 12.99 -11.00 23.09
CA LEU A 234 13.92 -10.38 24.02
C LEU A 234 14.50 -9.08 23.46
N GLN A 235 14.62 -8.98 22.14
CA GLN A 235 15.05 -7.77 21.42
C GLN A 235 14.32 -7.72 20.08
N ALA A 236 13.57 -6.64 19.85
CA ALA A 236 12.70 -6.50 18.67
C ALA A 236 13.41 -5.96 17.41
N GLY A 237 14.70 -5.52 17.52
CA GLY A 237 15.42 -4.90 16.43
C GLY A 237 14.89 -3.52 16.06
N LEU A 238 15.21 -3.06 14.84
CA LEU A 238 14.74 -1.77 14.34
C LEU A 238 13.24 -1.81 14.01
N GLN A 239 12.79 -2.88 13.38
CA GLN A 239 11.38 -3.17 13.08
C GLN A 239 11.23 -4.66 12.78
N THR A 240 10.31 -5.32 13.48
CA THR A 240 9.91 -6.70 13.22
C THR A 240 8.40 -6.75 13.06
N LEU A 241 7.95 -7.18 11.89
CA LEU A 241 6.55 -7.22 11.48
C LEU A 241 6.10 -8.65 11.20
N ILE A 242 4.85 -8.95 11.51
CA ILE A 242 4.20 -10.15 10.98
C ILE A 242 3.77 -9.83 9.55
N GLN A 243 4.14 -10.70 8.59
CA GLN A 243 3.80 -10.54 7.18
C GLN A 243 3.37 -11.90 6.58
N ASP A 244 2.42 -11.84 5.64
CA ASP A 244 1.97 -12.96 4.82
C ASP A 244 1.95 -12.55 3.32
N GLU A 245 1.09 -13.15 2.50
CA GLU A 245 0.88 -12.79 1.08
C GLU A 245 0.30 -11.38 0.88
N GLY A 246 -0.22 -10.77 1.93
CA GLY A 246 -0.96 -9.52 1.86
C GLY A 246 -2.45 -9.69 1.56
N ARG A 247 -3.15 -8.56 1.54
CA ARG A 247 -4.61 -8.45 1.35
C ARG A 247 -4.99 -8.55 -0.12
N LYS A 248 -6.18 -9.09 -0.38
CA LYS A 248 -6.73 -9.22 -1.73
C LYS A 248 -8.10 -8.56 -1.80
N HIS A 249 -8.42 -7.93 -2.93
CA HIS A 249 -9.74 -7.34 -3.22
C HIS A 249 -10.17 -6.24 -2.23
N VAL A 250 -9.22 -5.43 -1.75
CA VAL A 250 -9.46 -4.37 -0.75
C VAL A 250 -9.23 -2.95 -1.28
N ALA A 251 -8.78 -2.81 -2.52
CA ALA A 251 -8.47 -1.51 -3.11
C ALA A 251 -9.71 -0.58 -3.17
N ALA A 252 -10.91 -1.14 -3.37
CA ALA A 252 -12.16 -0.38 -3.34
C ALA A 252 -12.44 0.33 -2.00
N MET A 253 -11.78 -0.08 -0.92
CA MET A 253 -11.84 0.56 0.40
C MET A 253 -10.66 1.50 0.68
N GLY A 254 -9.77 1.70 -0.30
CA GLY A 254 -8.55 2.51 -0.14
C GLY A 254 -7.41 1.81 0.61
N VAL A 255 -7.44 0.48 0.68
CA VAL A 255 -6.45 -0.34 1.41
C VAL A 255 -5.49 -0.98 0.43
N GLY A 256 -4.18 -0.84 0.69
CA GLY A 256 -3.13 -1.54 -0.05
C GLY A 256 -3.04 -3.03 0.33
N ALA A 257 -2.40 -3.80 -0.52
CA ALA A 257 -2.18 -5.23 -0.26
C ALA A 257 -1.22 -5.46 0.92
N ALA A 258 -0.20 -4.64 1.11
CA ALA A 258 0.93 -4.88 2.01
C ALA A 258 1.63 -6.22 1.70
N GLY A 259 1.91 -7.06 2.71
CA GLY A 259 2.55 -8.35 2.53
C GLY A 259 4.07 -8.31 2.58
N ALA A 260 4.70 -9.48 2.59
CA ALA A 260 6.14 -9.63 2.59
C ALA A 260 6.79 -8.93 1.38
N MET A 261 7.83 -8.11 1.61
CA MET A 261 8.47 -7.34 0.55
C MET A 261 9.33 -8.22 -0.36
N ASP A 262 10.12 -9.11 0.19
CA ASP A 262 10.84 -10.17 -0.55
C ASP A 262 10.06 -11.47 -0.45
N ARG A 263 9.12 -11.65 -1.38
CA ARG A 263 8.24 -12.82 -1.40
C ARG A 263 9.00 -14.13 -1.60
N ALA A 264 10.09 -14.11 -2.37
CA ALA A 264 10.89 -15.31 -2.60
C ALA A 264 11.54 -15.80 -1.30
N ALA A 265 12.15 -14.90 -0.54
CA ALA A 265 12.75 -15.24 0.76
C ALA A 265 11.67 -15.68 1.77
N TYR A 266 10.53 -15.00 1.81
CA TYR A 266 9.39 -15.34 2.67
C TYR A 266 8.84 -16.74 2.37
N HIS A 267 8.56 -17.06 1.10
CA HIS A 267 8.07 -18.39 0.70
C HIS A 267 9.08 -19.47 1.03
N LEU A 268 10.36 -19.20 0.76
CA LEU A 268 11.42 -20.16 1.01
C LEU A 268 11.57 -20.45 2.52
N ALA A 269 11.45 -19.44 3.40
CA ALA A 269 11.45 -19.66 4.84
C ALA A 269 10.32 -20.60 5.27
N ASN A 270 9.09 -20.39 4.79
CA ASN A 270 7.96 -21.25 5.06
C ASN A 270 8.13 -22.67 4.49
N GLN A 271 8.65 -22.78 3.27
CA GLN A 271 8.93 -24.09 2.64
C GLN A 271 9.93 -24.91 3.48
N ILE A 272 11.04 -24.30 3.94
CA ILE A 272 12.06 -24.97 4.75
C ILE A 272 11.47 -25.58 6.02
N VAL A 273 10.58 -24.89 6.71
CA VAL A 273 9.93 -25.43 7.92
C VAL A 273 8.70 -26.30 7.62
N GLY A 274 8.38 -26.52 6.33
CA GLY A 274 7.25 -27.34 5.89
C GLY A 274 5.89 -26.72 6.14
N ASN A 275 5.79 -25.41 6.16
CA ASN A 275 4.54 -24.66 6.23
C ASN A 275 3.90 -24.54 4.83
N ARG A 276 2.61 -24.15 4.81
CA ARG A 276 2.00 -23.62 3.60
C ARG A 276 2.74 -22.35 3.15
N PRO A 277 2.86 -22.09 1.82
CA PRO A 277 3.58 -20.90 1.33
C PRO A 277 3.00 -19.57 1.83
N ASP A 278 1.70 -19.52 2.08
CA ASP A 278 0.95 -18.34 2.53
C ASP A 278 0.94 -18.14 4.06
N ALA A 279 1.63 -19.00 4.82
CA ALA A 279 1.67 -18.91 6.28
C ALA A 279 2.39 -17.64 6.74
N ALA A 280 1.84 -16.95 7.74
CA ALA A 280 2.46 -15.76 8.29
C ALA A 280 3.84 -16.07 8.89
N ALA A 281 4.79 -15.15 8.66
CA ALA A 281 6.16 -15.21 9.15
C ALA A 281 6.59 -13.82 9.66
N LEU A 282 7.75 -13.73 10.28
CA LEU A 282 8.33 -12.44 10.71
C LEU A 282 9.22 -11.87 9.62
N GLU A 283 8.98 -10.61 9.24
CA GLU A 283 9.87 -9.79 8.43
C GLU A 283 10.68 -8.89 9.37
N VAL A 284 11.99 -9.07 9.40
CA VAL A 284 12.92 -8.37 10.29
C VAL A 284 13.75 -7.39 9.48
N LEU A 285 13.60 -6.09 9.75
CA LEU A 285 14.38 -5.03 9.13
C LEU A 285 15.73 -4.88 9.84
N ASN A 286 16.82 -5.02 9.09
CA ASN A 286 18.18 -4.78 9.53
C ASN A 286 18.66 -5.65 10.73
N GLY A 287 18.04 -6.82 10.94
CA GLY A 287 18.44 -7.74 12.01
C GLY A 287 18.36 -7.14 13.42
N GLY A 288 19.31 -7.51 14.28
CA GLY A 288 19.38 -7.01 15.66
C GLY A 288 18.27 -7.54 16.55
N VAL A 289 17.73 -8.73 16.25
CA VAL A 289 16.64 -9.37 17.01
C VAL A 289 17.15 -10.52 17.85
N LYS A 290 16.47 -10.78 18.98
CA LYS A 290 16.73 -11.91 19.85
C LYS A 290 15.44 -12.47 20.39
N PHE A 291 15.31 -13.80 20.34
CA PHE A 291 14.15 -14.54 20.81
C PHE A 291 14.57 -15.57 21.84
N LYS A 292 13.74 -15.80 22.87
CA LYS A 292 13.85 -16.93 23.78
C LYS A 292 12.89 -18.02 23.31
N VAL A 293 13.32 -19.25 23.28
CA VAL A 293 12.49 -20.40 22.93
C VAL A 293 11.73 -20.87 24.16
N LEU A 294 10.41 -20.96 24.06
CA LEU A 294 9.52 -21.36 25.15
C LEU A 294 9.06 -22.81 25.04
N ALA A 295 8.95 -23.32 23.81
CA ALA A 295 8.56 -24.70 23.51
C ALA A 295 9.39 -25.25 22.34
N PRO A 296 9.57 -26.59 22.24
CA PRO A 296 10.30 -27.16 21.11
C PRO A 296 9.72 -26.72 19.78
N THR A 297 10.57 -26.23 18.88
CA THR A 297 10.12 -25.71 17.59
C THR A 297 11.17 -25.89 16.51
N VAL A 298 10.75 -25.71 15.25
CA VAL A 298 11.67 -25.62 14.09
C VAL A 298 11.47 -24.27 13.44
N VAL A 299 12.57 -23.59 13.18
CA VAL A 299 12.56 -22.29 12.51
C VAL A 299 13.45 -22.28 11.28
N ALA A 300 13.25 -21.33 10.39
CA ALA A 300 14.16 -21.04 9.29
C ALA A 300 14.35 -19.53 9.15
N VAL A 301 15.58 -19.10 8.86
CA VAL A 301 15.94 -17.72 8.57
C VAL A 301 16.42 -17.62 7.13
N THR A 302 15.78 -16.75 6.34
CA THR A 302 16.13 -16.46 4.95
C THR A 302 16.28 -14.95 4.72
N GLY A 303 16.49 -14.51 3.47
CA GLY A 303 16.64 -13.11 3.09
C GLY A 303 18.06 -12.61 3.27
N ALA A 304 18.25 -11.52 3.99
CA ALA A 304 19.55 -10.85 4.15
C ALA A 304 20.61 -11.77 4.76
N GLN A 305 21.87 -11.52 4.37
CA GLN A 305 23.03 -12.27 4.86
C GLN A 305 23.45 -11.78 6.25
N SER A 306 22.93 -12.42 7.29
CA SER A 306 23.20 -12.13 8.70
C SER A 306 23.95 -13.26 9.37
N ASN A 307 24.71 -12.96 10.46
CA ASN A 307 25.13 -14.02 11.36
C ASN A 307 23.95 -14.42 12.23
N ILE A 308 23.69 -15.72 12.29
CA ILE A 308 22.63 -16.32 13.09
C ILE A 308 23.28 -17.13 14.18
N TRP A 309 22.80 -16.96 15.40
CA TRP A 309 23.34 -17.60 16.59
C TRP A 309 22.23 -18.34 17.33
N VAL A 310 22.54 -19.56 17.73
CA VAL A 310 21.79 -20.29 18.75
C VAL A 310 22.64 -20.29 20.02
N ILE A 311 22.05 -19.87 21.12
CA ILE A 311 22.67 -19.87 22.45
C ILE A 311 21.87 -20.85 23.28
N ASP A 312 22.47 -21.96 23.64
CA ASP A 312 21.80 -23.02 24.39
C ASP A 312 21.56 -22.64 25.87
N ARG A 313 20.82 -23.46 26.58
CA ARG A 313 20.54 -23.30 28.02
C ARG A 313 21.80 -23.25 28.91
N ASN A 314 22.97 -23.71 28.42
CA ASN A 314 24.27 -23.65 29.11
C ASN A 314 25.08 -22.40 28.71
N ALA A 315 24.45 -21.45 28.00
CA ALA A 315 25.06 -20.25 27.43
C ALA A 315 26.16 -20.53 26.38
N VAL A 316 26.21 -21.72 25.78
CA VAL A 316 27.11 -22.01 24.67
C VAL A 316 26.54 -21.38 23.40
N ARG A 317 27.32 -20.48 22.80
CA ARG A 317 26.93 -19.75 21.59
C ARG A 317 27.48 -20.45 20.36
N SER A 318 26.59 -20.90 19.48
CA SER A 318 26.91 -21.59 18.24
C SER A 318 26.41 -20.79 17.04
N ARG A 319 27.28 -20.60 16.04
CA ARG A 319 26.87 -19.99 14.77
C ARG A 319 26.19 -21.05 13.92
N VAL A 320 25.01 -20.71 13.40
CA VAL A 320 24.23 -21.59 12.51
C VAL A 320 24.06 -20.94 11.13
N SER A 321 23.78 -21.78 10.13
CA SER A 321 23.53 -21.30 8.77
C SER A 321 22.07 -20.87 8.61
N GLY A 322 21.84 -19.79 7.87
CA GLY A 322 20.52 -19.51 7.30
C GLY A 322 20.17 -20.51 6.19
N TYR A 323 18.95 -20.43 5.69
CA TYR A 323 18.44 -21.30 4.64
C TYR A 323 18.45 -22.80 4.99
N THR A 324 18.37 -23.10 6.27
CA THR A 324 18.28 -24.47 6.81
C THR A 324 17.21 -24.52 7.88
N ALA A 325 16.64 -25.72 8.09
CA ALA A 325 15.75 -25.97 9.22
C ALA A 325 16.60 -26.06 10.51
N LEU A 326 16.25 -25.23 11.49
CA LEU A 326 16.91 -25.16 12.80
C LEU A 326 15.93 -25.68 13.86
N ALA A 327 16.24 -26.83 14.45
CA ALA A 327 15.52 -27.33 15.62
C ALA A 327 16.03 -26.59 16.87
N LEU A 328 15.10 -26.09 17.69
CA LEU A 328 15.37 -25.33 18.90
C LEU A 328 14.63 -25.96 20.08
N ASP A 329 15.31 -26.03 21.22
CA ASP A 329 14.75 -26.54 22.47
C ASP A 329 14.35 -25.40 23.42
N PRO A 330 13.45 -25.63 24.38
CA PRO A 330 13.12 -24.64 25.42
C PRO A 330 14.38 -24.13 26.15
N GLU A 331 14.37 -22.83 26.45
CA GLU A 331 15.47 -22.05 27.05
C GLU A 331 16.60 -21.70 26.07
N ASP A 332 16.63 -22.23 24.84
CA ASP A 332 17.54 -21.71 23.81
C ASP A 332 17.19 -20.27 23.47
N MET A 333 18.17 -19.53 22.95
CA MET A 333 17.97 -18.20 22.40
C MET A 333 18.42 -18.17 20.94
N LEU A 334 17.56 -17.66 20.07
CA LEU A 334 17.88 -17.38 18.68
C LEU A 334 18.21 -15.89 18.53
N GLN A 335 19.39 -15.57 17.96
CA GLN A 335 19.79 -14.19 17.68
C GLN A 335 20.15 -14.03 16.21
N ILE A 336 19.66 -12.97 15.57
CA ILE A 336 19.97 -12.59 14.19
C ILE A 336 20.67 -11.24 14.25
N ASP A 337 21.95 -11.19 13.90
CA ASP A 337 22.73 -9.97 13.88
C ASP A 337 22.35 -9.05 12.70
N PRO A 338 22.72 -7.76 12.71
CA PRO A 338 22.61 -6.90 11.55
C PRO A 338 23.27 -7.52 10.30
N PRO A 339 22.64 -7.39 9.11
CA PRO A 339 23.13 -8.04 7.91
C PRO A 339 24.40 -7.41 7.34
N GLN A 340 25.21 -8.23 6.67
CA GLN A 340 26.38 -7.83 5.89
C GLN A 340 26.02 -7.53 4.42
N ALA A 341 24.91 -8.10 3.94
CA ALA A 341 24.33 -7.86 2.62
C ALA A 341 22.82 -8.10 2.66
N GLY A 342 22.08 -7.38 1.85
CA GLY A 342 20.63 -7.30 1.99
C GLY A 342 20.23 -6.42 3.17
N ILE A 343 18.94 -6.40 3.50
CA ILE A 343 18.42 -5.58 4.60
C ILE A 343 17.27 -6.27 5.38
N ARG A 344 16.60 -7.28 4.81
CA ARG A 344 15.45 -7.95 5.43
C ARG A 344 15.69 -9.43 5.60
N ASN A 345 15.51 -9.92 6.84
CA ASN A 345 15.43 -11.34 7.11
C ASN A 345 13.99 -11.76 7.28
N TYR A 346 13.70 -13.01 6.91
CA TYR A 346 12.41 -13.66 7.15
C TYR A 346 12.62 -14.82 8.10
N LEU A 347 11.92 -14.79 9.23
CA LEU A 347 11.92 -15.88 10.21
C LEU A 347 10.57 -16.60 10.15
N ALA A 348 10.55 -17.78 9.57
CA ALA A 348 9.41 -18.69 9.63
C ALA A 348 9.54 -19.63 10.82
N VAL A 349 8.41 -19.90 11.45
CA VAL A 349 8.27 -20.87 12.54
C VAL A 349 7.35 -22.00 12.07
N ARG A 350 7.71 -23.26 12.30
CA ARG A 350 6.86 -24.40 11.92
C ARG A 350 5.49 -24.28 12.59
N GLY A 351 4.44 -24.40 11.79
CA GLY A 351 3.05 -24.14 12.18
C GLY A 351 2.55 -22.76 11.77
N GLY A 352 3.44 -21.85 11.32
CA GLY A 352 3.15 -20.47 10.96
C GLY A 352 2.86 -19.60 12.18
N VAL A 353 3.09 -18.31 12.08
CA VAL A 353 2.77 -17.34 13.14
C VAL A 353 1.26 -17.18 13.24
N ALA A 354 0.70 -17.53 14.41
CA ALA A 354 -0.73 -17.38 14.68
C ALA A 354 -1.02 -15.97 15.17
N THR A 355 -1.85 -15.26 14.45
CA THR A 355 -2.26 -13.89 14.79
C THR A 355 -3.64 -13.59 14.18
N ALA A 356 -4.27 -12.52 14.67
CA ALA A 356 -5.51 -12.02 14.09
C ALA A 356 -5.32 -11.55 12.63
N HIS A 357 -6.26 -11.90 11.76
CA HIS A 357 -6.29 -11.41 10.40
C HIS A 357 -7.16 -10.16 10.30
N VAL A 358 -6.65 -9.14 9.63
CA VAL A 358 -7.40 -7.92 9.33
C VAL A 358 -7.61 -7.87 7.81
N LEU A 359 -8.87 -7.88 7.38
CA LEU A 359 -9.24 -7.94 5.96
C LEU A 359 -8.62 -9.16 5.23
N GLY A 360 -8.61 -10.32 5.90
CA GLY A 360 -8.14 -11.57 5.33
C GLY A 360 -6.62 -11.78 5.32
N SER A 361 -5.82 -10.89 5.96
CA SER A 361 -4.36 -10.99 6.01
C SER A 361 -3.82 -10.76 7.41
N ALA A 362 -2.74 -11.46 7.75
CA ALA A 362 -1.91 -11.26 8.94
C ALA A 362 -0.88 -10.13 8.76
N SER A 363 -0.76 -9.54 7.57
CA SER A 363 0.25 -8.53 7.30
C SER A 363 -0.05 -7.20 7.99
N TYR A 364 1.00 -6.58 8.56
CA TYR A 364 0.97 -5.18 8.97
C TYR A 364 1.30 -4.25 7.82
N ASP A 365 0.42 -3.30 7.55
CA ASP A 365 0.60 -2.20 6.61
C ASP A 365 1.05 -0.96 7.38
N THR A 366 2.26 -0.45 7.09
CA THR A 366 2.84 0.69 7.83
C THR A 366 2.22 2.04 7.47
N LEU A 367 1.62 2.18 6.27
CA LEU A 367 0.94 3.40 5.84
C LEU A 367 -0.49 3.46 6.39
N ALA A 368 -1.22 2.36 6.23
CA ALA A 368 -2.60 2.25 6.68
C ALA A 368 -2.70 2.02 8.20
N GLU A 369 -1.64 1.51 8.84
CA GLU A 369 -1.60 1.08 10.25
C GLU A 369 -2.62 -0.03 10.53
N LEU A 370 -2.69 -1.00 9.59
CA LEU A 370 -3.62 -2.12 9.63
C LEU A 370 -2.89 -3.45 9.82
N GLY A 371 -3.38 -4.27 10.71
CA GLY A 371 -2.84 -5.59 11.03
C GLY A 371 -2.22 -5.64 12.43
N PRO A 372 -1.56 -6.76 12.79
CA PRO A 372 -0.86 -6.91 14.07
C PRO A 372 0.24 -5.87 14.20
N ALA A 373 0.27 -5.12 15.29
CA ALA A 373 1.28 -4.09 15.51
C ALA A 373 2.72 -4.63 15.43
N PRO A 374 3.72 -3.77 15.13
CA PRO A 374 5.13 -4.15 15.16
C PRO A 374 5.49 -4.76 16.52
N LEU A 375 6.26 -5.86 16.50
CA LEU A 375 6.62 -6.60 17.70
C LEU A 375 7.45 -5.75 18.67
N GLN A 376 7.15 -5.92 19.94
CA GLN A 376 7.83 -5.29 21.06
C GLN A 376 8.53 -6.34 21.94
N VAL A 377 9.42 -5.90 22.82
CA VAL A 377 10.04 -6.75 23.83
C VAL A 377 8.94 -7.34 24.73
N HIS A 378 9.04 -8.63 25.03
CA HIS A 378 8.12 -9.48 25.76
C HIS A 378 6.86 -9.95 24.99
N ASP A 379 6.72 -9.57 23.71
CA ASP A 379 5.67 -10.17 22.89
C ASP A 379 5.91 -11.67 22.72
N LEU A 380 4.82 -12.42 22.69
CA LEU A 380 4.83 -13.86 22.50
C LEU A 380 4.46 -14.21 21.07
N ILE A 381 5.29 -15.02 20.43
CA ILE A 381 5.00 -15.59 19.11
C ILE A 381 4.37 -16.96 19.33
N CYS A 382 3.09 -17.04 18.99
CA CYS A 382 2.33 -18.30 19.01
C CYS A 382 2.32 -18.93 17.63
N VAL A 383 2.19 -20.24 17.56
CA VAL A 383 2.09 -21.00 16.32
C VAL A 383 0.69 -21.55 16.11
N GLY A 384 0.32 -21.68 14.83
CA GLY A 384 -0.93 -22.27 14.38
C GLY A 384 -0.72 -23.65 13.73
N ASN A 385 -1.58 -23.99 12.78
CA ASN A 385 -1.63 -25.27 12.10
C ASN A 385 -1.25 -25.19 10.61
N ALA A 386 -0.28 -24.32 10.26
CA ALA A 386 0.13 -24.13 8.87
C ALA A 386 1.13 -25.17 8.35
N ALA A 387 1.63 -26.06 9.21
CA ALA A 387 2.54 -27.14 8.82
C ALA A 387 1.78 -28.19 7.98
N VAL A 388 2.24 -28.45 6.74
CA VAL A 388 1.59 -29.36 5.79
C VAL A 388 2.54 -30.41 5.20
N SER A 389 3.87 -30.23 5.38
CA SER A 389 4.89 -31.15 4.86
C SER A 389 6.03 -31.38 5.85
N ALA A 390 6.96 -32.26 5.49
CA ALA A 390 8.22 -32.39 6.21
C ALA A 390 9.06 -31.12 6.06
N VAL A 391 10.02 -30.94 6.98
CA VAL A 391 11.01 -29.87 6.87
C VAL A 391 11.98 -30.16 5.72
N GLU A 392 12.43 -29.12 5.05
CA GLU A 392 13.50 -29.19 4.06
C GLU A 392 14.83 -28.85 4.75
N LEU A 393 15.80 -29.76 4.68
CA LEU A 393 17.03 -29.59 5.44
C LEU A 393 17.94 -28.52 4.84
N TYR A 394 17.90 -28.33 3.52
CA TYR A 394 18.76 -27.40 2.79
C TYR A 394 17.97 -26.69 1.71
N ALA A 395 18.17 -25.39 1.64
CA ALA A 395 17.69 -24.57 0.54
C ALA A 395 18.83 -23.67 0.03
N GLN A 396 18.74 -23.30 -1.23
CA GLN A 396 19.75 -22.48 -1.87
C GLN A 396 19.53 -20.99 -1.53
N ALA A 397 20.54 -20.35 -0.94
CA ALA A 397 20.58 -18.91 -0.75
C ALA A 397 20.72 -18.19 -2.12
N PRO A 398 20.22 -16.97 -2.28
CA PRO A 398 20.46 -16.16 -3.47
C PRO A 398 21.99 -15.93 -3.65
N GLU A 399 22.44 -15.95 -4.90
CA GLU A 399 23.87 -15.83 -5.21
C GLU A 399 24.45 -14.45 -4.81
N GLN A 400 23.64 -13.41 -4.89
CA GLN A 400 24.08 -12.04 -4.68
C GLN A 400 23.02 -11.20 -3.97
N LEU A 401 23.40 -10.57 -2.86
CA LEU A 401 22.61 -9.58 -2.13
C LEU A 401 23.33 -8.24 -2.15
N ALA A 402 22.56 -7.16 -2.25
CA ALA A 402 23.08 -5.80 -2.30
C ALA A 402 23.78 -5.39 -1.00
N LYS A 403 24.88 -4.62 -1.12
CA LYS A 403 25.57 -3.97 0.00
C LYS A 403 25.57 -2.45 -0.15
N ALA A 404 25.69 -1.74 0.96
CA ALA A 404 25.91 -0.30 0.92
C ALA A 404 27.18 0.02 0.11
N GLY A 405 27.12 1.04 -0.75
CA GLY A 405 28.19 1.44 -1.65
C GLY A 405 28.25 0.68 -2.99
N GLU A 406 27.55 -0.45 -3.13
CA GLU A 406 27.48 -1.19 -4.39
C GLU A 406 26.42 -0.62 -5.34
N VAL A 407 26.63 -0.85 -6.64
CA VAL A 407 25.67 -0.51 -7.71
C VAL A 407 24.92 -1.77 -8.11
N ILE A 408 23.61 -1.70 -8.06
CA ILE A 408 22.71 -2.81 -8.40
C ILE A 408 21.92 -2.45 -9.67
N GLU A 409 21.98 -3.30 -10.68
CA GLU A 409 21.16 -3.17 -11.87
C GLU A 409 19.74 -3.67 -11.59
N ILE A 410 18.75 -2.84 -11.95
CA ILE A 410 17.31 -3.12 -11.80
C ILE A 410 16.61 -2.89 -13.14
N ASP A 411 15.91 -3.90 -13.58
CA ASP A 411 15.11 -3.83 -14.79
C ASP A 411 13.81 -3.07 -14.54
N VAL A 412 13.49 -2.13 -15.45
CA VAL A 412 12.25 -1.33 -15.39
C VAL A 412 11.53 -1.29 -16.73
N VAL A 413 10.21 -1.30 -16.67
CA VAL A 413 9.32 -1.04 -17.81
C VAL A 413 8.99 0.45 -17.83
N LEU A 414 9.19 1.12 -18.96
CA LEU A 414 8.82 2.53 -19.14
C LEU A 414 7.30 2.69 -19.23
N GLY A 415 6.79 3.78 -18.69
CA GLY A 415 5.38 4.16 -18.71
C GLY A 415 4.79 4.30 -17.30
N PRO A 416 3.57 4.76 -17.14
CA PRO A 416 2.62 5.22 -18.16
C PRO A 416 2.80 6.71 -18.55
N ARG A 417 3.67 7.48 -17.85
CA ARG A 417 3.76 8.95 -17.99
C ARG A 417 5.12 9.42 -18.51
N THR A 418 5.71 8.70 -19.47
CA THR A 418 6.95 9.13 -20.16
C THR A 418 6.78 10.43 -20.93
N ASP A 419 5.58 10.69 -21.45
CA ASP A 419 5.18 11.92 -22.14
C ASP A 419 5.19 13.19 -21.24
N TRP A 420 5.38 13.02 -19.93
CA TRP A 420 5.52 14.14 -18.97
C TRP A 420 6.96 14.63 -18.79
N PHE A 421 7.94 13.97 -19.41
CA PHE A 421 9.36 14.24 -19.20
C PHE A 421 10.06 14.62 -20.50
N GLU A 422 11.08 15.49 -20.39
CA GLU A 422 11.99 15.79 -21.49
C GLU A 422 12.73 14.50 -21.89
N PRO A 423 12.98 14.26 -23.21
CA PRO A 423 13.69 13.06 -23.67
C PRO A 423 15.08 12.90 -23.02
N GLU A 424 15.76 14.01 -22.77
CA GLU A 424 17.06 14.06 -22.10
C GLU A 424 16.96 13.55 -20.66
N SER A 425 15.86 13.87 -19.97
CA SER A 425 15.59 13.39 -18.61
C SER A 425 15.36 11.88 -18.57
N ILE A 426 14.67 11.32 -19.56
CA ILE A 426 14.49 9.86 -19.69
C ILE A 426 15.85 9.19 -19.94
N GLN A 427 16.69 9.75 -20.81
CA GLN A 427 18.04 9.23 -21.02
C GLN A 427 18.90 9.32 -19.73
N GLN A 428 18.79 10.43 -19.00
CA GLN A 428 19.50 10.66 -17.76
C GLN A 428 19.06 9.65 -16.68
N PHE A 429 17.78 9.31 -16.61
CA PHE A 429 17.26 8.31 -15.68
C PHE A 429 18.01 6.97 -15.78
N PHE A 430 18.36 6.55 -16.99
CA PHE A 430 19.13 5.32 -17.24
C PHE A 430 20.64 5.50 -17.13
N LYS A 431 21.19 6.71 -17.33
CA LYS A 431 22.65 6.93 -17.35
C LYS A 431 23.24 7.16 -15.97
N GLN A 432 22.47 7.73 -15.02
CA GLN A 432 22.99 8.04 -13.69
C GLN A 432 22.62 6.96 -12.67
N GLN A 433 23.39 6.90 -11.62
CA GLN A 433 23.16 6.03 -10.47
C GLN A 433 22.30 6.76 -9.43
N TRP A 434 21.37 6.03 -8.85
CA TRP A 434 20.42 6.55 -7.87
C TRP A 434 20.69 5.98 -6.51
N GLN A 435 21.17 6.79 -5.57
CA GLN A 435 21.44 6.36 -4.20
C GLN A 435 20.15 6.12 -3.44
N VAL A 436 20.03 4.97 -2.78
CA VAL A 436 18.95 4.70 -1.82
C VAL A 436 19.26 5.43 -0.52
N THR A 437 18.37 6.31 -0.07
CA THR A 437 18.56 7.13 1.12
C THR A 437 18.06 6.45 2.40
N HIS A 438 18.47 6.95 3.57
CA HIS A 438 18.00 6.46 4.87
C HIS A 438 16.52 6.79 5.17
N GLU A 439 15.89 7.65 4.38
CA GLU A 439 14.45 7.95 4.47
C GLU A 439 13.55 6.88 3.83
N SER A 440 14.18 5.81 3.30
CA SER A 440 13.51 4.68 2.67
C SER A 440 12.82 3.79 3.68
N ASN A 441 11.63 3.30 3.33
CA ASN A 441 10.81 2.43 4.17
C ASN A 441 9.92 1.50 3.31
N ARG A 442 8.93 0.84 3.92
CA ARG A 442 7.99 -0.06 3.24
C ARG A 442 7.01 0.68 2.31
N VAL A 443 6.83 2.00 2.47
CA VAL A 443 6.01 2.82 1.56
C VAL A 443 6.77 3.10 0.26
N GLY A 444 8.09 3.38 0.34
CA GLY A 444 8.90 3.60 -0.83
C GLY A 444 10.37 3.87 -0.53
N LEU A 445 11.23 3.47 -1.47
CA LEU A 445 12.63 3.85 -1.45
C LEU A 445 12.76 5.29 -1.98
N ARG A 446 13.38 6.15 -1.18
CA ARG A 446 13.71 7.53 -1.56
C ARG A 446 15.04 7.52 -2.27
N LEU A 447 15.02 7.83 -3.56
CA LEU A 447 16.21 7.82 -4.39
C LEU A 447 16.77 9.23 -4.58
N LYS A 448 18.09 9.35 -4.62
CA LYS A 448 18.79 10.62 -4.78
C LYS A 448 19.92 10.49 -5.80
N ALA A 449 20.02 11.47 -6.68
CA ALA A 449 21.13 11.63 -7.60
C ALA A 449 21.51 13.12 -7.72
N PRO A 450 22.70 13.46 -8.28
CA PRO A 450 23.15 14.84 -8.42
C PRO A 450 22.18 15.70 -9.21
N HIS A 451 21.51 15.13 -10.22
CA HIS A 451 20.59 15.84 -11.08
C HIS A 451 19.19 15.22 -11.02
N GLY A 452 18.19 16.01 -10.65
CA GLY A 452 16.79 15.62 -10.72
C GLY A 452 16.27 15.56 -12.16
N LEU A 453 15.26 14.75 -12.40
CA LEU A 453 14.59 14.64 -13.70
C LEU A 453 13.69 15.86 -13.92
N LYS A 454 13.75 16.43 -15.11
CA LYS A 454 12.94 17.59 -15.50
C LYS A 454 11.65 17.14 -16.17
N ARG A 455 10.55 17.73 -15.74
CA ARG A 455 9.26 17.57 -16.40
C ARG A 455 9.11 18.60 -17.51
N GLN A 456 8.56 18.18 -18.65
CA GLN A 456 8.10 19.11 -19.68
C GLN A 456 6.68 19.63 -19.40
N ILE A 457 5.84 18.84 -18.70
CA ILE A 457 4.50 19.24 -18.28
C ILE A 457 4.56 19.65 -16.80
N GLN A 458 4.26 20.90 -16.51
CA GLN A 458 4.33 21.47 -15.15
C GLN A 458 2.99 21.44 -14.40
N GLN A 459 1.90 21.05 -15.06
CA GLN A 459 0.57 20.96 -14.44
C GLN A 459 0.54 19.88 -13.35
N GLU A 460 -0.42 19.98 -12.44
CA GLU A 460 -0.73 18.88 -11.52
C GLU A 460 -1.34 17.71 -12.32
N LEU A 461 -0.84 16.52 -12.05
CA LEU A 461 -1.44 15.30 -12.58
C LEU A 461 -2.69 14.97 -11.74
N PRO A 462 -3.87 14.77 -12.35
CA PRO A 462 -5.00 14.19 -11.65
C PRO A 462 -4.59 12.86 -11.01
N SER A 463 -5.15 12.57 -9.82
CA SER A 463 -4.80 11.32 -9.12
C SER A 463 -4.97 10.10 -10.01
N GLU A 464 -3.95 9.24 -10.04
CA GLU A 464 -3.90 8.00 -10.81
C GLU A 464 -3.61 6.80 -9.91
N GLY A 465 -4.04 5.61 -10.31
CA GLY A 465 -3.68 4.36 -9.65
C GLY A 465 -2.17 4.12 -9.70
N THR A 466 -1.59 3.66 -8.60
CA THR A 466 -0.15 3.34 -8.48
C THR A 466 0.06 1.87 -8.13
N CYS A 467 1.22 1.32 -8.45
CA CYS A 467 1.57 -0.08 -8.16
C CYS A 467 2.88 -0.20 -7.40
N THR A 468 3.09 -1.36 -6.77
CA THR A 468 4.41 -1.73 -6.23
C THR A 468 5.45 -1.71 -7.37
N GLY A 469 6.61 -1.12 -7.10
CA GLY A 469 7.66 -0.93 -8.10
C GLY A 469 7.52 0.34 -8.93
N ALA A 470 6.43 1.09 -8.84
CA ALA A 470 6.27 2.34 -9.59
C ALA A 470 7.29 3.40 -9.15
N LEU A 471 7.91 4.05 -10.13
CA LEU A 471 8.87 5.14 -9.96
C LEU A 471 8.15 6.47 -10.19
N GLN A 472 7.64 7.02 -9.12
CA GLN A 472 6.95 8.31 -9.12
C GLN A 472 7.96 9.45 -9.00
N ILE A 473 7.79 10.50 -9.82
CA ILE A 473 8.71 11.64 -9.88
C ILE A 473 8.06 12.90 -9.32
N PRO A 474 8.34 13.28 -8.07
CA PRO A 474 7.91 14.55 -7.48
C PRO A 474 8.52 15.77 -8.17
N PRO A 475 8.09 17.02 -7.85
CA PRO A 475 8.59 18.25 -8.49
C PRO A 475 10.11 18.49 -8.39
N ASN A 476 10.76 17.93 -7.35
CA ASN A 476 12.22 18.02 -7.17
C ASN A 476 13.01 17.09 -8.12
N GLY A 477 12.32 16.27 -8.93
CA GLY A 477 12.92 15.35 -9.89
C GLY A 477 13.63 14.13 -9.29
N GLN A 478 13.52 13.91 -7.97
CA GLN A 478 14.13 12.75 -7.30
C GLN A 478 13.10 11.62 -7.19
N PRO A 479 13.36 10.42 -7.76
CA PRO A 479 12.38 9.35 -7.79
C PRO A 479 12.02 8.82 -6.41
N VAL A 480 10.75 8.44 -6.26
CA VAL A 480 10.27 7.59 -5.17
C VAL A 480 9.85 6.27 -5.79
N LEU A 481 10.56 5.20 -5.43
CA LEU A 481 10.23 3.85 -5.88
C LEU A 481 9.26 3.24 -4.87
N PHE A 482 8.00 3.06 -5.25
CA PHE A 482 6.96 2.55 -4.36
C PHE A 482 7.19 1.09 -3.99
N MET A 483 7.02 0.79 -2.70
CA MET A 483 7.12 -0.56 -2.14
C MET A 483 5.74 -1.07 -1.70
N ASN A 484 5.69 -2.14 -0.92
CA ASN A 484 4.44 -2.86 -0.66
C ASN A 484 3.35 -2.07 0.06
N ASP A 485 3.73 -1.09 0.90
CA ASP A 485 2.78 -0.27 1.66
C ASP A 485 2.54 1.11 0.98
N HIS A 486 2.70 1.20 -0.36
CA HIS A 486 2.49 2.44 -1.11
C HIS A 486 1.02 2.88 -1.10
N PRO A 487 0.75 4.19 -1.29
CA PRO A 487 -0.62 4.66 -1.46
C PRO A 487 -1.20 4.15 -2.77
N LEU A 488 -2.48 3.75 -2.79
CA LEU A 488 -3.15 3.21 -3.98
C LEU A 488 -3.27 4.21 -5.13
N THR A 489 -3.34 5.51 -4.80
CA THR A 489 -3.42 6.57 -5.79
C THR A 489 -2.39 7.65 -5.50
N GLY A 490 -1.88 8.30 -6.55
CA GLY A 490 -0.92 9.39 -6.44
C GLY A 490 -1.13 10.45 -7.52
N GLY A 491 -0.67 11.68 -7.25
CA GLY A 491 -0.79 12.85 -8.14
C GLY A 491 0.52 13.28 -8.78
N TYR A 492 1.56 12.43 -8.81
CA TYR A 492 2.80 12.71 -9.51
C TYR A 492 3.03 11.69 -10.62
N PRO A 493 3.61 12.08 -11.76
CA PRO A 493 3.79 11.18 -12.89
C PRO A 493 4.72 10.00 -12.56
N VAL A 494 4.28 8.80 -12.98
CA VAL A 494 5.06 7.57 -12.91
C VAL A 494 5.83 7.41 -14.22
N LEU A 495 7.17 7.51 -14.14
CA LEU A 495 8.05 7.39 -15.30
C LEU A 495 8.24 5.94 -15.74
N ALA A 496 8.36 5.03 -14.79
CA ALA A 496 8.63 3.62 -15.02
C ALA A 496 8.13 2.77 -13.84
N ALA A 497 8.11 1.46 -14.02
CA ALA A 497 7.90 0.53 -12.92
C ALA A 497 8.96 -0.58 -12.96
N VAL A 498 9.44 -1.02 -11.79
CA VAL A 498 10.36 -2.15 -11.65
C VAL A 498 9.71 -3.40 -12.23
N ALA A 499 10.43 -4.11 -13.10
CA ALA A 499 9.97 -5.38 -13.64
C ALA A 499 9.72 -6.39 -12.52
N THR A 500 8.63 -7.16 -12.62
CA THR A 500 8.14 -8.03 -11.53
C THR A 500 9.22 -8.98 -10.99
N HIS A 501 10.13 -9.46 -11.85
CA HIS A 501 11.22 -10.36 -11.45
C HIS A 501 12.29 -9.71 -10.56
N ASP A 502 12.44 -8.37 -10.58
CA ASP A 502 13.42 -7.65 -9.77
C ASP A 502 12.82 -7.08 -8.45
N LEU A 503 11.51 -7.21 -8.21
CA LEU A 503 10.88 -6.68 -6.98
C LEU A 503 11.48 -7.27 -5.70
N ASN A 504 11.76 -8.58 -5.66
CA ASN A 504 12.41 -9.23 -4.51
C ASN A 504 13.83 -8.69 -4.29
N LYS A 505 14.57 -8.43 -5.37
CA LYS A 505 15.91 -7.85 -5.33
C LYS A 505 15.88 -6.42 -4.78
N VAL A 506 14.92 -5.59 -5.24
CA VAL A 506 14.72 -4.23 -4.72
C VAL A 506 14.39 -4.23 -3.24
N ALA A 507 13.60 -5.19 -2.76
CA ALA A 507 13.26 -5.32 -1.34
C ALA A 507 14.47 -5.54 -0.43
N GLN A 508 15.61 -5.99 -0.99
CA GLN A 508 16.85 -6.25 -0.26
C GLN A 508 17.90 -5.15 -0.40
N ILE A 509 17.64 -4.05 -1.14
CA ILE A 509 18.61 -2.98 -1.33
C ILE A 509 18.71 -2.10 -0.08
N PRO A 510 19.88 -2.04 0.60
CA PRO A 510 20.04 -1.23 1.80
C PRO A 510 20.25 0.26 1.46
N PRO A 511 19.96 1.17 2.40
CA PRO A 511 20.40 2.56 2.30
C PRO A 511 21.92 2.67 2.08
N GLY A 512 22.32 3.64 1.24
CA GLY A 512 23.71 3.82 0.83
C GLY A 512 24.14 3.01 -0.39
N ALA A 513 23.37 2.03 -0.83
CA ALA A 513 23.55 1.37 -2.12
C ALA A 513 23.05 2.25 -3.27
N PHE A 514 23.47 1.95 -4.49
CA PHE A 514 23.08 2.66 -5.69
C PHE A 514 22.29 1.75 -6.63
N ILE A 515 21.27 2.29 -7.29
CA ILE A 515 20.50 1.61 -8.32
C ILE A 515 20.90 2.20 -9.68
N GLN A 516 21.23 1.32 -10.63
CA GLN A 516 21.33 1.63 -12.05
C GLN A 516 20.13 1.00 -12.75
N PHE A 517 19.23 1.83 -13.26
CA PHE A 517 18.06 1.32 -13.99
C PHE A 517 18.45 0.88 -15.39
N ARG A 518 17.86 -0.24 -15.83
CA ARG A 518 18.01 -0.80 -17.16
C ARG A 518 16.62 -0.95 -17.78
N GLN A 519 16.47 -0.49 -19.01
CA GLN A 519 15.21 -0.63 -19.70
C GLN A 519 14.94 -2.10 -20.05
N PHE A 520 13.86 -2.62 -19.53
CA PHE A 520 13.34 -3.93 -19.88
C PHE A 520 12.23 -3.74 -20.93
N THR A 521 12.49 -4.22 -22.15
CA THR A 521 11.50 -4.18 -23.22
C THR A 521 10.60 -5.40 -23.05
N HIS A 522 9.50 -5.21 -22.33
CA HIS A 522 8.44 -6.22 -22.30
C HIS A 522 7.55 -6.01 -23.51
N VAL A 523 7.31 -7.09 -24.27
CA VAL A 523 6.42 -7.08 -25.45
C VAL A 523 4.95 -7.03 -24.97
N LEU A 524 4.56 -5.95 -24.31
CA LEU A 524 3.20 -5.45 -24.40
C LEU A 524 3.19 -4.53 -25.62
N ASP A 525 3.12 -5.13 -26.80
CA ASP A 525 2.93 -4.39 -28.04
C ASP A 525 1.48 -3.88 -28.05
N LEU A 526 1.28 -2.74 -27.34
CA LEU A 526 -0.03 -2.09 -27.24
C LEU A 526 -0.36 -1.31 -28.52
N ASP A 527 0.67 -1.05 -29.37
CA ASP A 527 0.58 -0.21 -30.56
C ASP A 527 0.55 -1.03 -31.88
N ALA A 528 0.70 -2.35 -31.83
CA ALA A 528 0.51 -3.20 -33.01
C ALA A 528 -0.99 -3.36 -33.27
N GLU A 529 -1.49 -2.68 -34.34
CA GLU A 529 -2.84 -2.81 -34.88
C GLU A 529 -3.24 -4.25 -35.18
#